data_8b866a3a7587998e2eb3c3d142ade395
#
_entry.id   8b866a3a7587998e2eb3c3d142ade395
#
_cell.length_a   1.000
_cell.length_b   1.000
_cell.length_c   1.000
_cell.angle_alpha   90.00
_cell.angle_beta   90.00
_cell.angle_gamma   90.00
#
_symmetry.space_group_name_H-M   'P 1'
#
loop_
_entity.id
_entity.type
_entity.pdbx_description
1 polymer ?
#
loop_
_entity_poly.entity_id
_entity_poly.type
_entity_poly.pdbx_seq_one_letter_code
_entity_poly.pdbx_strand_id
1 'polypeptide(L)'
;MKKNKWLAFIFFLLSLTSCSSKKENVSIFIYDNEDTFINSLCSRINERFQNGGYEVNQYDSFRSQTLQNKNLLDALEKKKTDLLLVNLVDRLSSSVCMEKATQTNTPLIFFNREPLSSDMAKVLENNENVYFVGANPEGEGRKQAELLLSLFTENGVLRKEYDKNNNGKIDIVLLKGEIGNQDSEKRSEALISTLTKSGTPFSIIDSSYCDWQKEKAKIAMEEIAKKHLSDIEIIVSNNDDMALGAIDYCLENNIFEKGKEKQAFPMISVDGTKTALQYIKDGLLYATVKND
;
A
#
# COMPACT_ATOMS: atom_id res chain seq x y z
N MET A 1 34.59 -78.85 -34.68
CA MET A 1 34.91 -77.94 -33.54
C MET A 1 34.19 -76.66 -33.74
N LYS A 2 33.05 -76.44 -33.04
CA LYS A 2 32.31 -75.17 -33.11
C LYS A 2 32.61 -74.32 -31.88
N LYS A 3 33.15 -73.13 -32.06
CA LYS A 3 33.38 -72.15 -30.97
C LYS A 3 32.10 -71.29 -30.83
N ASN A 4 31.44 -71.43 -29.67
CA ASN A 4 30.35 -70.55 -29.27
C ASN A 4 30.95 -69.24 -28.77
N LYS A 5 30.55 -68.11 -29.40
CA LYS A 5 30.81 -66.76 -28.91
C LYS A 5 29.64 -66.36 -28.05
N TRP A 6 29.86 -66.19 -26.73
CA TRP A 6 28.92 -65.56 -25.84
C TRP A 6 29.04 -64.04 -26.02
N LEU A 7 27.96 -63.41 -26.51
CA LEU A 7 27.80 -61.96 -26.46
C LEU A 7 27.33 -61.58 -25.08
N ALA A 8 28.20 -60.93 -24.30
CA ALA A 8 27.77 -60.26 -23.07
C ALA A 8 27.07 -58.97 -23.42
N PHE A 9 25.76 -58.92 -23.22
CA PHE A 9 24.92 -57.72 -23.35
C PHE A 9 25.09 -56.93 -22.04
N ILE A 10 25.96 -55.91 -22.04
CA ILE A 10 26.08 -54.94 -20.95
C ILE A 10 24.91 -53.99 -21.06
N PHE A 11 23.87 -54.18 -20.23
CA PHE A 11 22.81 -53.23 -20.03
C PHE A 11 23.38 -52.03 -19.25
N PHE A 12 23.72 -50.95 -19.95
CA PHE A 12 24.05 -49.66 -19.34
C PHE A 12 22.73 -49.06 -18.87
N LEU A 13 22.36 -49.28 -17.61
CA LEU A 13 21.31 -48.54 -16.92
C LEU A 13 21.82 -47.10 -16.75
N LEU A 14 21.46 -46.23 -17.67
CA LEU A 14 21.47 -44.80 -17.47
C LEU A 14 20.46 -44.51 -16.37
N SER A 15 20.93 -44.47 -15.13
CA SER A 15 20.23 -43.81 -14.02
C SER A 15 20.11 -42.33 -14.37
N LEU A 16 19.00 -41.97 -14.98
CA LEU A 16 18.55 -40.59 -15.03
C LEU A 16 18.27 -40.18 -13.55
N THR A 17 19.32 -39.78 -12.84
CA THR A 17 19.13 -38.96 -11.65
C THR A 17 18.48 -37.67 -12.12
N SER A 18 17.15 -37.67 -12.12
CA SER A 18 16.38 -36.43 -12.16
C SER A 18 16.89 -35.65 -10.95
N CYS A 19 17.79 -34.72 -11.19
CA CYS A 19 18.16 -33.73 -10.23
C CYS A 19 16.91 -32.84 -10.09
N SER A 20 16.03 -33.25 -9.18
CA SER A 20 14.96 -32.36 -8.73
C SER A 20 15.69 -31.21 -8.06
N SER A 21 15.92 -30.13 -8.80
CA SER A 21 16.43 -28.89 -8.20
C SER A 21 15.44 -28.52 -7.11
N LYS A 22 15.91 -28.49 -5.87
CA LYS A 22 15.13 -28.01 -4.73
C LYS A 22 14.64 -26.63 -5.11
N LYS A 23 13.32 -26.43 -5.14
CA LYS A 23 12.77 -25.11 -5.38
C LYS A 23 13.21 -24.18 -4.26
N GLU A 24 13.66 -23.00 -4.63
CA GLU A 24 13.94 -21.93 -3.67
C GLU A 24 12.63 -21.40 -3.10
N ASN A 25 12.65 -21.11 -1.80
CA ASN A 25 11.48 -20.69 -1.03
C ASN A 25 11.52 -19.20 -0.77
N VAL A 26 10.43 -18.53 -1.09
CA VAL A 26 10.20 -17.10 -0.79
C VAL A 26 9.16 -17.00 0.31
N SER A 27 9.51 -16.30 1.39
CA SER A 27 8.58 -16.02 2.49
C SER A 27 8.16 -14.54 2.47
N ILE A 28 6.85 -14.29 2.37
CA ILE A 28 6.25 -12.96 2.32
C ILE A 28 5.52 -12.72 3.64
N PHE A 29 5.91 -11.68 4.37
CA PHE A 29 5.29 -11.25 5.61
C PHE A 29 4.55 -9.94 5.37
N ILE A 30 3.25 -9.94 5.58
CA ILE A 30 2.40 -8.76 5.40
C ILE A 30 1.85 -8.26 6.73
N TYR A 31 1.63 -6.96 6.83
CA TYR A 31 1.10 -6.35 8.04
C TYR A 31 -0.37 -6.70 8.26
N ASP A 32 -1.15 -6.76 7.16
CA ASP A 32 -2.58 -7.03 7.19
C ASP A 32 -3.08 -7.47 5.82
N ASN A 33 -3.80 -8.57 5.75
CA ASN A 33 -4.39 -9.10 4.52
C ASN A 33 -5.74 -8.44 4.16
N GLU A 34 -6.34 -7.69 5.08
CA GLU A 34 -7.58 -6.93 4.82
C GLU A 34 -7.33 -5.63 4.04
N ASP A 35 -6.08 -5.13 4.03
CA ASP A 35 -5.70 -4.00 3.16
C ASP A 35 -5.77 -4.41 1.69
N THR A 36 -6.69 -3.81 0.93
CA THR A 36 -6.98 -4.22 -0.46
C THR A 36 -5.81 -3.94 -1.40
N PHE A 37 -5.05 -2.86 -1.17
CA PHE A 37 -3.85 -2.55 -1.95
C PHE A 37 -2.76 -3.58 -1.70
N ILE A 38 -2.42 -3.86 -0.43
CA ILE A 38 -1.39 -4.85 -0.06
C ILE A 38 -1.76 -6.24 -0.54
N ASN A 39 -3.02 -6.66 -0.39
CA ASN A 39 -3.49 -7.94 -0.88
C ASN A 39 -3.33 -8.06 -2.41
N SER A 40 -3.71 -7.03 -3.16
CA SER A 40 -3.55 -7.00 -4.62
C SER A 40 -2.07 -7.01 -5.04
N LEU A 41 -1.19 -6.30 -4.32
CA LEU A 41 0.25 -6.29 -4.56
C LEU A 41 0.84 -7.68 -4.32
N CYS A 42 0.55 -8.29 -3.17
CA CYS A 42 1.04 -9.62 -2.81
C CYS A 42 0.55 -10.70 -3.76
N SER A 43 -0.69 -10.62 -4.24
CA SER A 43 -1.20 -11.54 -5.26
C SER A 43 -0.34 -11.53 -6.53
N ARG A 44 0.06 -10.35 -7.00
CA ARG A 44 0.94 -10.20 -8.17
C ARG A 44 2.36 -10.68 -7.91
N ILE A 45 2.89 -10.41 -6.71
CA ILE A 45 4.20 -10.89 -6.28
C ILE A 45 4.21 -12.42 -6.25
N ASN A 46 3.21 -13.04 -5.61
CA ASN A 46 3.03 -14.49 -5.56
C ASN A 46 3.01 -15.12 -6.95
N GLU A 47 2.17 -14.59 -7.84
CA GLU A 47 2.06 -15.08 -9.21
C GLU A 47 3.41 -15.03 -9.94
N ARG A 48 4.16 -13.93 -9.82
CA ARG A 48 5.47 -13.80 -10.48
C ARG A 48 6.50 -14.79 -9.96
N PHE A 49 6.59 -14.98 -8.65
CA PHE A 49 7.52 -15.95 -8.06
C PHE A 49 7.13 -17.38 -8.42
N GLN A 50 5.84 -17.75 -8.33
CA GLN A 50 5.37 -19.07 -8.71
C GLN A 50 5.63 -19.39 -10.18
N ASN A 51 5.39 -18.43 -11.08
CA ASN A 51 5.72 -18.55 -12.50
C ASN A 51 7.24 -18.65 -12.75
N GLY A 52 8.05 -18.07 -11.86
CA GLY A 52 9.51 -18.21 -11.84
C GLY A 52 10.01 -19.55 -11.28
N GLY A 53 9.12 -20.41 -10.82
CA GLY A 53 9.46 -21.75 -10.28
C GLY A 53 9.78 -21.77 -8.79
N TYR A 54 9.60 -20.66 -8.07
CA TYR A 54 9.79 -20.56 -6.61
C TYR A 54 8.59 -21.16 -5.86
N GLU A 55 8.84 -21.61 -4.63
CA GLU A 55 7.80 -21.91 -3.66
C GLU A 55 7.54 -20.67 -2.80
N VAL A 56 6.29 -20.24 -2.66
CA VAL A 56 5.93 -18.99 -1.96
C VAL A 56 5.07 -19.30 -0.75
N ASN A 57 5.52 -18.81 0.42
CA ASN A 57 4.80 -18.88 1.68
C ASN A 57 4.44 -17.47 2.15
N GLN A 58 3.14 -17.18 2.28
CA GLN A 58 2.67 -15.87 2.76
C GLN A 58 2.17 -15.97 4.20
N TYR A 59 2.55 -15.01 5.03
CA TYR A 59 2.21 -14.92 6.45
C TYR A 59 1.52 -13.58 6.72
N ASP A 60 0.27 -13.64 7.16
CA ASP A 60 -0.45 -12.48 7.67
C ASP A 60 -0.07 -12.21 9.12
N SER A 61 0.21 -10.96 9.44
CA SER A 61 0.55 -10.53 10.79
C SER A 61 -0.65 -10.00 11.57
N PHE A 62 -1.80 -9.83 10.93
CA PHE A 62 -3.03 -9.30 11.55
C PHE A 62 -2.75 -8.04 12.40
N ARG A 63 -1.94 -7.12 11.88
CA ARG A 63 -1.48 -5.88 12.54
C ARG A 63 -0.69 -6.12 13.85
N SER A 64 -0.21 -7.35 14.09
CA SER A 64 0.56 -7.71 15.28
C SER A 64 2.05 -7.83 14.95
N GLN A 65 2.86 -6.89 15.44
CA GLN A 65 4.31 -6.95 15.29
C GLN A 65 4.92 -8.18 15.98
N THR A 66 4.37 -8.58 17.14
CA THR A 66 4.81 -9.79 17.83
C THR A 66 4.59 -11.04 16.98
N LEU A 67 3.44 -11.13 16.30
CA LEU A 67 3.17 -12.26 15.40
C LEU A 67 4.08 -12.23 14.17
N GLN A 68 4.32 -11.04 13.59
CA GLN A 68 5.23 -10.89 12.47
C GLN A 68 6.65 -11.37 12.83
N ASN A 69 7.18 -10.91 13.95
CA ASN A 69 8.51 -11.32 14.43
C ASN A 69 8.59 -12.83 14.67
N LYS A 70 7.58 -13.41 15.31
CA LYS A 70 7.52 -14.85 15.55
C LYS A 70 7.54 -15.64 14.24
N ASN A 71 6.68 -15.29 13.29
CA ASN A 71 6.58 -15.99 12.01
C ASN A 71 7.89 -15.87 11.20
N LEU A 72 8.51 -14.71 11.22
CA LEU A 72 9.81 -14.46 10.58
C LEU A 72 10.92 -15.32 11.19
N LEU A 73 11.03 -15.35 12.52
CA LEU A 73 12.01 -16.18 13.23
C LEU A 73 11.78 -17.67 12.93
N ASP A 74 10.54 -18.13 12.98
CA ASP A 74 10.16 -19.52 12.66
C ASP A 74 10.56 -19.91 11.23
N ALA A 75 10.41 -19.00 10.25
CA ALA A 75 10.81 -19.26 8.87
C ALA A 75 12.33 -19.37 8.71
N LEU A 76 13.08 -18.52 9.38
CA LEU A 76 14.56 -18.52 9.35
C LEU A 76 15.16 -19.72 10.08
N GLU A 77 14.72 -19.99 11.31
CA GLU A 77 15.27 -21.09 12.14
C GLU A 77 15.04 -22.47 11.49
N LYS A 78 13.90 -22.65 10.86
CA LYS A 78 13.56 -23.90 10.15
C LYS A 78 14.20 -24.01 8.77
N LYS A 79 15.02 -23.03 8.35
CA LYS A 79 15.61 -22.92 7.00
C LYS A 79 14.56 -23.14 5.90
N LYS A 80 13.40 -22.54 6.08
CA LYS A 80 12.26 -22.67 5.17
C LYS A 80 12.17 -21.54 4.15
N THR A 81 13.16 -20.64 4.14
CA THR A 81 13.14 -19.49 3.24
C THR A 81 14.54 -19.17 2.73
N ASP A 82 14.63 -18.88 1.45
CA ASP A 82 15.85 -18.45 0.76
C ASP A 82 15.80 -16.95 0.44
N LEU A 83 14.60 -16.30 0.56
CA LEU A 83 14.37 -14.87 0.42
C LEU A 83 13.22 -14.42 1.32
N LEU A 84 13.44 -13.31 2.02
CA LEU A 84 12.41 -12.63 2.82
C LEU A 84 11.86 -11.40 2.07
N LEU A 85 10.55 -11.30 1.98
CA LEU A 85 9.81 -10.09 1.59
C LEU A 85 9.00 -9.64 2.79
N VAL A 86 9.23 -8.43 3.31
CA VAL A 86 8.60 -7.95 4.54
C VAL A 86 7.91 -6.61 4.33
N ASN A 87 6.60 -6.61 4.51
CA ASN A 87 5.80 -5.41 4.71
C ASN A 87 5.60 -5.23 6.22
N LEU A 88 6.34 -4.30 6.81
CA LEU A 88 6.42 -4.12 8.27
C LEU A 88 5.07 -3.79 8.90
N VAL A 89 4.76 -4.38 10.06
CA VAL A 89 3.68 -3.88 10.91
C VAL A 89 4.10 -2.57 11.55
N ASP A 90 5.25 -2.58 12.22
CA ASP A 90 5.86 -1.40 12.84
C ASP A 90 7.27 -1.20 12.29
N ARG A 91 7.52 -0.06 11.66
CA ARG A 91 8.82 0.30 11.11
C ARG A 91 9.94 0.41 12.16
N LEU A 92 9.59 0.65 13.42
CA LEU A 92 10.55 0.67 14.54
C LEU A 92 11.14 -0.72 14.82
N SER A 93 10.53 -1.77 14.30
CA SER A 93 11.01 -3.15 14.41
C SER A 93 11.90 -3.59 13.23
N SER A 94 12.24 -2.69 12.30
CA SER A 94 13.06 -3.01 11.12
C SER A 94 14.41 -3.60 11.47
N SER A 95 15.09 -3.08 12.50
CA SER A 95 16.40 -3.58 12.96
C SER A 95 16.37 -5.05 13.37
N VAL A 96 15.28 -5.52 13.98
CA VAL A 96 15.12 -6.93 14.38
C VAL A 96 15.09 -7.84 13.14
N CYS A 97 14.33 -7.46 12.12
CA CYS A 97 14.26 -8.20 10.87
C CYS A 97 15.61 -8.24 10.17
N MET A 98 16.31 -7.10 10.11
CA MET A 98 17.64 -6.97 9.48
C MET A 98 18.67 -7.84 10.19
N GLU A 99 18.76 -7.74 11.51
CA GLU A 99 19.71 -8.53 12.32
C GLU A 99 19.53 -10.03 12.09
N LYS A 100 18.28 -10.52 12.10
CA LYS A 100 18.00 -11.95 11.90
C LYS A 100 18.29 -12.42 10.48
N ALA A 101 17.94 -11.63 9.48
CA ALA A 101 18.26 -11.91 8.09
C ALA A 101 19.79 -11.98 7.86
N THR A 102 20.54 -11.05 8.43
CA THR A 102 22.01 -11.02 8.36
C THR A 102 22.64 -12.23 9.06
N GLN A 103 22.19 -12.56 10.29
CA GLN A 103 22.69 -13.73 11.03
C GLN A 103 22.51 -15.05 10.27
N THR A 104 21.47 -15.16 9.46
CA THR A 104 21.17 -16.36 8.65
C THR A 104 21.69 -16.24 7.20
N ASN A 105 22.29 -15.12 6.83
CA ASN A 105 22.70 -14.78 5.46
C ASN A 105 21.54 -14.94 4.45
N THR A 106 20.33 -14.55 4.86
CA THR A 106 19.13 -14.61 4.02
C THR A 106 18.84 -13.22 3.46
N PRO A 107 18.76 -13.03 2.13
CA PRO A 107 18.39 -11.76 1.54
C PRO A 107 17.02 -11.28 2.04
N LEU A 108 16.91 -9.96 2.29
CA LEU A 108 15.72 -9.32 2.82
C LEU A 108 15.33 -8.13 1.94
N ILE A 109 14.07 -8.11 1.51
CA ILE A 109 13.48 -6.97 0.83
C ILE A 109 12.30 -6.46 1.67
N PHE A 110 12.42 -5.25 2.19
CA PHE A 110 11.26 -4.53 2.69
C PHE A 110 10.46 -3.96 1.52
N PHE A 111 9.15 -4.02 1.60
CA PHE A 111 8.32 -3.44 0.56
C PHE A 111 7.16 -2.62 1.14
N ASN A 112 6.74 -1.59 0.42
CA ASN A 112 5.71 -0.60 0.75
C ASN A 112 6.07 0.23 2.00
N ARG A 113 6.15 -0.36 3.20
CA ARG A 113 6.48 0.36 4.44
C ARG A 113 8.00 0.49 4.60
N GLU A 114 8.51 1.71 4.51
CA GLU A 114 9.94 2.01 4.57
C GLU A 114 10.50 1.79 5.98
N PRO A 115 11.60 1.02 6.13
CA PRO A 115 12.33 0.91 7.38
C PRO A 115 12.84 2.27 7.88
N LEU A 116 13.33 2.33 9.12
CA LEU A 116 14.00 3.53 9.60
C LEU A 116 15.26 3.83 8.77
N SER A 117 15.43 5.08 8.36
CA SER A 117 16.61 5.50 7.58
C SER A 117 17.93 5.24 8.31
N SER A 118 17.92 5.34 9.65
CA SER A 118 19.08 5.00 10.49
C SER A 118 19.46 3.53 10.42
N ASP A 119 18.49 2.64 10.28
CA ASP A 119 18.74 1.19 10.17
C ASP A 119 19.24 0.84 8.77
N MET A 120 18.63 1.43 7.74
CA MET A 120 19.10 1.25 6.35
C MET A 120 20.52 1.80 6.13
N ALA A 121 20.91 2.89 6.79
CA ALA A 121 22.28 3.41 6.71
C ALA A 121 23.30 2.42 7.23
N LYS A 122 23.02 1.75 8.36
CA LYS A 122 23.91 0.69 8.92
C LYS A 122 24.07 -0.50 7.97
N VAL A 123 22.98 -0.91 7.32
CA VAL A 123 22.98 -1.99 6.33
C VAL A 123 23.90 -1.64 5.15
N LEU A 124 23.82 -0.42 4.63
CA LEU A 124 24.67 0.03 3.52
C LEU A 124 26.15 0.08 3.91
N GLU A 125 26.48 0.49 5.14
CA GLU A 125 27.84 0.50 5.65
C GLU A 125 28.46 -0.92 5.74
N ASN A 126 27.63 -1.92 6.06
CA ASN A 126 28.05 -3.31 6.26
C ASN A 126 27.93 -4.18 4.99
N ASN A 127 27.49 -3.64 3.85
CA ASN A 127 27.21 -4.40 2.62
C ASN A 127 26.28 -5.61 2.84
N GLU A 128 25.26 -5.44 3.63
CA GLU A 128 24.27 -6.48 3.89
C GLU A 128 23.27 -6.62 2.73
N ASN A 129 22.74 -7.83 2.52
CA ASN A 129 21.76 -8.12 1.47
C ASN A 129 20.33 -7.70 1.92
N VAL A 130 20.15 -6.41 2.19
CA VAL A 130 18.88 -5.82 2.61
C VAL A 130 18.51 -4.67 1.68
N TYR A 131 17.28 -4.66 1.22
CA TYR A 131 16.79 -3.70 0.23
C TYR A 131 15.41 -3.16 0.66
N PHE A 132 15.04 -2.01 0.09
CA PHE A 132 13.69 -1.46 0.20
C PHE A 132 13.13 -1.12 -1.19
N VAL A 133 11.85 -1.46 -1.39
CA VAL A 133 11.07 -1.12 -2.58
C VAL A 133 9.74 -0.51 -2.11
N GLY A 134 9.50 0.74 -2.46
CA GLY A 134 8.27 1.46 -2.09
C GLY A 134 7.92 2.54 -3.10
N ALA A 135 6.73 3.10 -2.95
CA ALA A 135 6.26 4.22 -3.75
C ALA A 135 6.89 5.56 -3.30
N ASN A 136 6.51 6.62 -3.96
CA ASN A 136 6.89 7.99 -3.59
C ASN A 136 5.69 8.74 -2.96
N PRO A 137 5.49 8.63 -1.64
CA PRO A 137 4.33 9.22 -0.98
C PRO A 137 4.29 10.75 -1.08
N GLU A 138 5.45 11.41 -1.16
CA GLU A 138 5.50 12.86 -1.38
C GLU A 138 5.01 13.23 -2.79
N GLY A 139 5.37 12.43 -3.80
CA GLY A 139 4.88 12.57 -5.17
C GLY A 139 3.36 12.37 -5.26
N GLU A 140 2.84 11.39 -4.54
CA GLU A 140 1.41 11.08 -4.47
C GLU A 140 0.61 12.23 -3.82
N GLY A 141 1.03 12.72 -2.65
CA GLY A 141 0.38 13.84 -1.99
C GLY A 141 0.44 15.14 -2.80
N ARG A 142 1.55 15.39 -3.49
CA ARG A 142 1.66 16.50 -4.45
C ARG A 142 0.66 16.33 -5.59
N LYS A 143 0.51 15.12 -6.11
CA LYS A 143 -0.45 14.84 -7.18
C LYS A 143 -1.90 15.02 -6.75
N GLN A 144 -2.25 14.66 -5.52
CA GLN A 144 -3.56 14.96 -4.94
C GLN A 144 -3.81 16.48 -4.91
N ALA A 145 -2.83 17.29 -4.48
CA ALA A 145 -2.94 18.74 -4.49
C ALA A 145 -3.11 19.32 -5.90
N GLU A 146 -2.36 18.83 -6.88
CA GLU A 146 -2.47 19.24 -8.29
C GLU A 146 -3.88 18.95 -8.85
N LEU A 147 -4.43 17.77 -8.57
CA LEU A 147 -5.80 17.39 -8.96
C LEU A 147 -6.83 18.32 -8.31
N LEU A 148 -6.67 18.59 -7.01
CA LEU A 148 -7.52 19.51 -6.27
C LEU A 148 -7.47 20.92 -6.89
N LEU A 149 -6.28 21.48 -7.09
CA LEU A 149 -6.11 22.79 -7.68
C LEU A 149 -6.69 22.87 -9.09
N SER A 150 -6.52 21.85 -9.93
CA SER A 150 -7.09 21.82 -11.27
C SER A 150 -8.62 21.85 -11.29
N LEU A 151 -9.25 21.28 -10.25
CA LEU A 151 -10.70 21.29 -10.09
C LEU A 151 -11.21 22.62 -9.55
N PHE A 152 -10.57 23.16 -8.51
CA PHE A 152 -11.05 24.29 -7.73
C PHE A 152 -10.61 25.65 -8.25
N THR A 153 -9.57 25.72 -9.11
CA THR A 153 -9.04 27.00 -9.60
C THR A 153 -9.07 27.11 -11.12
N GLU A 154 -9.17 28.33 -11.59
CA GLU A 154 -8.96 28.71 -12.98
C GLU A 154 -8.00 29.88 -13.05
N ASN A 155 -6.89 29.72 -13.79
CA ASN A 155 -5.80 30.70 -13.85
C ASN A 155 -5.31 31.13 -12.45
N GLY A 156 -5.28 30.21 -11.47
CA GLY A 156 -4.86 30.47 -10.09
C GLY A 156 -5.90 31.17 -9.21
N VAL A 157 -7.11 31.39 -9.72
CA VAL A 157 -8.22 32.01 -8.98
C VAL A 157 -9.25 30.94 -8.60
N LEU A 158 -9.72 30.98 -7.34
CA LEU A 158 -10.74 30.05 -6.85
C LEU A 158 -12.04 30.22 -7.66
N ARG A 159 -12.59 29.10 -8.13
CA ARG A 159 -13.87 29.06 -8.85
C ARG A 159 -15.02 29.19 -7.85
N LYS A 160 -15.86 30.21 -8.04
CA LYS A 160 -16.98 30.52 -7.13
C LYS A 160 -17.98 29.38 -6.95
N GLU A 161 -18.17 28.54 -7.96
CA GLU A 161 -19.09 27.41 -7.92
C GLU A 161 -18.64 26.29 -6.98
N TYR A 162 -17.39 26.31 -6.50
CA TYR A 162 -16.86 25.39 -5.52
C TYR A 162 -16.72 25.98 -4.11
N ASP A 163 -16.75 27.31 -3.96
CA ASP A 163 -16.76 28.03 -2.67
C ASP A 163 -18.21 28.10 -2.15
N LYS A 164 -18.67 27.02 -1.49
CA LYS A 164 -20.08 26.83 -1.11
C LYS A 164 -20.54 27.82 -0.04
N ASN A 165 -19.69 28.12 0.92
CA ASN A 165 -20.00 29.01 2.04
C ASN A 165 -19.53 30.44 1.79
N ASN A 166 -18.95 30.74 0.62
CA ASN A 166 -18.44 32.05 0.19
C ASN A 166 -17.38 32.64 1.15
N ASN A 167 -16.53 31.78 1.72
CA ASN A 167 -15.46 32.22 2.64
C ASN A 167 -14.15 32.54 1.90
N GLY A 168 -14.07 32.31 0.59
CA GLY A 168 -12.90 32.54 -0.26
C GLY A 168 -11.77 31.54 -0.08
N LYS A 169 -12.05 30.33 0.45
CA LYS A 169 -11.08 29.27 0.71
C LYS A 169 -11.63 27.95 0.18
N ILE A 170 -10.76 26.95 0.08
CA ILE A 170 -11.13 25.56 -0.15
C ILE A 170 -11.21 24.85 1.20
N ASP A 171 -12.40 24.42 1.60
CA ASP A 171 -12.62 23.74 2.87
C ASP A 171 -12.48 22.21 2.71
N ILE A 172 -11.36 21.70 3.24
CA ILE A 172 -10.87 20.33 3.02
C ILE A 172 -11.08 19.49 4.28
N VAL A 173 -11.62 18.29 4.11
CA VAL A 173 -11.54 17.20 5.08
C VAL A 173 -10.42 16.25 4.68
N LEU A 174 -9.57 15.83 5.64
CA LEU A 174 -8.45 14.95 5.38
C LEU A 174 -8.59 13.63 6.14
N LEU A 175 -8.74 12.52 5.39
CA LEU A 175 -8.72 11.16 5.95
C LEU A 175 -7.30 10.61 5.88
N LYS A 176 -6.69 10.40 7.04
CA LYS A 176 -5.29 9.99 7.20
C LYS A 176 -5.17 8.51 7.50
N GLY A 177 -4.06 7.90 7.07
CA GLY A 177 -3.71 6.52 7.41
C GLY A 177 -3.42 6.33 8.89
N GLU A 178 -2.42 5.53 9.23
CA GLU A 178 -2.00 5.29 10.62
C GLU A 178 -1.16 6.46 11.16
N ILE A 179 -1.30 6.73 12.46
CA ILE A 179 -0.45 7.70 13.17
C ILE A 179 1.00 7.22 13.11
N GLY A 180 1.92 8.10 12.74
CA GLY A 180 3.35 7.80 12.64
C GLY A 180 3.74 6.92 11.46
N ASN A 181 2.78 6.53 10.62
CA ASN A 181 3.10 5.88 9.35
C ASN A 181 3.64 6.90 8.35
N GLN A 182 4.81 6.59 7.77
CA GLN A 182 5.53 7.51 6.89
C GLN A 182 4.73 7.92 5.66
N ASP A 183 4.02 7.00 5.01
CA ASP A 183 3.24 7.33 3.80
C ASP A 183 2.06 8.24 4.14
N SER A 184 1.39 7.98 5.28
CA SER A 184 0.32 8.84 5.79
C SER A 184 0.78 10.27 6.03
N GLU A 185 1.92 10.43 6.72
CA GLU A 185 2.45 11.75 7.04
C GLU A 185 2.98 12.45 5.78
N LYS A 186 3.80 11.79 4.96
CA LYS A 186 4.38 12.37 3.75
C LYS A 186 3.33 12.76 2.70
N ARG A 187 2.29 11.94 2.47
CA ARG A 187 1.16 12.29 1.58
C ARG A 187 0.47 13.56 2.08
N SER A 188 0.13 13.60 3.38
CA SER A 188 -0.56 14.74 3.99
C SER A 188 0.28 16.02 3.98
N GLU A 189 1.56 15.93 4.34
CA GLU A 189 2.49 17.07 4.32
C GLU A 189 2.72 17.60 2.90
N ALA A 190 2.89 16.71 1.92
CA ALA A 190 3.11 17.10 0.54
C ALA A 190 1.86 17.76 -0.08
N LEU A 191 0.66 17.27 0.25
CA LEU A 191 -0.61 17.92 -0.09
C LEU A 191 -0.63 19.36 0.44
N ILE A 192 -0.47 19.54 1.75
CA ILE A 192 -0.52 20.86 2.42
C ILE A 192 0.56 21.78 1.90
N SER A 193 1.81 21.30 1.77
CA SER A 193 2.93 22.09 1.25
C SER A 193 2.68 22.56 -0.19
N THR A 194 2.11 21.73 -1.04
CA THR A 194 1.82 22.07 -2.44
C THR A 194 0.69 23.09 -2.52
N LEU A 195 -0.38 22.93 -1.75
CA LEU A 195 -1.46 23.91 -1.66
C LEU A 195 -0.96 25.26 -1.13
N THR A 196 -0.12 25.25 -0.09
CA THR A 196 0.50 26.47 0.45
C THR A 196 1.35 27.19 -0.60
N LYS A 197 2.17 26.46 -1.36
CA LYS A 197 3.01 27.00 -2.43
C LYS A 197 2.21 27.56 -3.61
N SER A 198 1.02 27.06 -3.86
CA SER A 198 0.15 27.59 -4.92
C SER A 198 -0.40 28.98 -4.63
N GLY A 199 -0.41 29.40 -3.36
CA GLY A 199 -1.03 30.65 -2.92
C GLY A 199 -2.57 30.62 -2.89
N THR A 200 -3.20 29.50 -3.25
CA THR A 200 -4.65 29.34 -3.18
C THR A 200 -5.09 29.20 -1.71
N PRO A 201 -6.00 30.04 -1.22
CA PRO A 201 -6.47 29.93 0.15
C PRO A 201 -7.20 28.61 0.40
N PHE A 202 -6.89 27.92 1.49
CA PHE A 202 -7.55 26.69 1.92
C PHE A 202 -7.60 26.58 3.44
N SER A 203 -8.45 25.69 3.92
CA SER A 203 -8.58 25.34 5.33
C SER A 203 -8.76 23.83 5.47
N ILE A 204 -8.03 23.19 6.39
CA ILE A 204 -8.36 21.82 6.81
C ILE A 204 -9.39 21.99 7.93
N ILE A 205 -10.68 21.78 7.60
CA ILE A 205 -11.79 21.98 8.53
C ILE A 205 -11.96 20.81 9.50
N ASP A 206 -11.55 19.61 9.09
CA ASP A 206 -11.47 18.43 9.96
C ASP A 206 -10.45 17.42 9.41
N SER A 207 -9.92 16.57 10.28
CA SER A 207 -9.05 15.46 9.88
C SER A 207 -9.17 14.28 10.83
N SER A 208 -9.14 13.06 10.30
CA SER A 208 -9.25 11.83 11.09
C SER A 208 -8.24 10.78 10.66
N TYR A 209 -7.60 10.13 11.63
CA TYR A 209 -6.80 8.93 11.40
C TYR A 209 -7.73 7.72 11.32
N CYS A 210 -7.72 7.05 10.18
CA CYS A 210 -8.60 5.91 9.90
C CYS A 210 -7.83 4.60 9.68
N ASP A 211 -6.52 4.59 9.96
CA ASP A 211 -5.64 3.40 9.95
C ASP A 211 -5.74 2.57 8.67
N TRP A 212 -5.90 3.22 7.51
CA TRP A 212 -6.09 2.60 6.20
C TRP A 212 -7.39 1.79 6.04
N GLN A 213 -8.29 1.84 7.04
CA GLN A 213 -9.47 0.98 7.13
C GLN A 213 -10.73 1.67 6.64
N LYS A 214 -11.45 0.97 5.78
CA LYS A 214 -12.74 1.39 5.22
C LYS A 214 -13.77 1.70 6.31
N GLU A 215 -13.95 0.80 7.27
CA GLU A 215 -14.94 0.94 8.33
C GLU A 215 -14.62 2.10 9.30
N LYS A 216 -13.34 2.32 9.60
CA LYS A 216 -12.94 3.47 10.42
C LYS A 216 -13.21 4.79 9.73
N ALA A 217 -12.95 4.87 8.43
CA ALA A 217 -13.25 6.06 7.64
C ALA A 217 -14.77 6.30 7.52
N LYS A 218 -15.57 5.25 7.43
CA LYS A 218 -17.04 5.36 7.46
C LYS A 218 -17.53 5.96 8.77
N ILE A 219 -17.02 5.47 9.91
CA ILE A 219 -17.34 6.01 11.25
C ILE A 219 -16.86 7.46 11.39
N ALA A 220 -15.63 7.75 10.95
CA ALA A 220 -15.09 9.11 10.96
C ALA A 220 -15.96 10.07 10.12
N MET A 221 -16.42 9.62 8.94
CA MET A 221 -17.28 10.43 8.09
C MET A 221 -18.63 10.75 8.75
N GLU A 222 -19.19 9.83 9.54
CA GLU A 222 -20.39 10.12 10.33
C GLU A 222 -20.17 11.27 11.31
N GLU A 223 -19.07 11.26 12.06
CA GLU A 223 -18.76 12.32 13.03
C GLU A 223 -18.42 13.66 12.34
N ILE A 224 -17.74 13.61 11.20
CA ILE A 224 -17.41 14.79 10.39
C ILE A 224 -18.68 15.40 9.80
N ALA A 225 -19.58 14.58 9.26
CA ALA A 225 -20.84 15.05 8.66
C ALA A 225 -21.76 15.72 9.69
N LYS A 226 -21.82 15.22 10.93
CA LYS A 226 -22.60 15.87 12.00
C LYS A 226 -22.16 17.30 12.28
N LYS A 227 -20.88 17.61 12.05
CA LYS A 227 -20.28 18.93 12.38
C LYS A 227 -20.18 19.85 11.19
N HIS A 228 -19.80 19.31 10.01
CA HIS A 228 -19.27 20.08 8.88
C HIS A 228 -19.93 19.80 7.53
N LEU A 229 -21.02 19.00 7.46
CA LEU A 229 -21.57 18.55 6.16
C LEU A 229 -21.85 19.70 5.17
N SER A 230 -22.32 20.85 5.66
CA SER A 230 -22.58 22.04 4.83
C SER A 230 -21.31 22.72 4.32
N ASP A 231 -20.21 22.56 5.05
CA ASP A 231 -18.97 23.29 4.79
C ASP A 231 -17.96 22.46 3.98
N ILE A 232 -18.15 21.14 3.92
CA ILE A 232 -17.25 20.27 3.15
C ILE A 232 -17.29 20.64 1.67
N GLU A 233 -16.15 21.02 1.11
CA GLU A 233 -16.00 21.26 -0.32
C GLU A 233 -15.26 20.13 -1.01
N ILE A 234 -14.32 19.48 -0.31
CA ILE A 234 -13.62 18.31 -0.80
C ILE A 234 -13.15 17.41 0.35
N ILE A 235 -13.15 16.10 0.10
CA ILE A 235 -12.45 15.14 0.96
C ILE A 235 -11.22 14.62 0.24
N VAL A 236 -10.06 14.67 0.91
CA VAL A 236 -8.81 14.07 0.45
C VAL A 236 -8.46 12.91 1.37
N SER A 237 -8.33 11.73 0.80
CA SER A 237 -8.01 10.51 1.54
C SER A 237 -6.61 10.02 1.20
N ASN A 238 -5.87 9.53 2.21
CA ASN A 238 -4.53 8.99 2.00
C ASN A 238 -4.55 7.64 1.25
N ASN A 239 -5.68 6.90 1.23
CA ASN A 239 -5.83 5.72 0.39
C ASN A 239 -7.26 5.55 -0.13
N ASP A 240 -7.46 4.57 -1.02
CA ASP A 240 -8.75 4.28 -1.62
C ASP A 240 -9.75 3.70 -0.62
N ASP A 241 -9.35 2.73 0.22
CA ASP A 241 -10.27 2.06 1.15
C ASP A 241 -10.94 3.05 2.10
N MET A 242 -10.21 4.03 2.62
CA MET A 242 -10.79 5.07 3.47
C MET A 242 -11.74 5.98 2.69
N ALA A 243 -11.41 6.35 1.44
CA ALA A 243 -12.32 7.10 0.58
C ALA A 243 -13.62 6.34 0.32
N LEU A 244 -13.52 5.04 0.02
CA LEU A 244 -14.68 4.17 -0.20
C LEU A 244 -15.55 4.06 1.07
N GLY A 245 -14.95 4.03 2.26
CA GLY A 245 -15.68 4.06 3.52
C GLY A 245 -16.49 5.34 3.72
N ALA A 246 -15.88 6.49 3.44
CA ALA A 246 -16.57 7.77 3.48
C ALA A 246 -17.70 7.86 2.43
N ILE A 247 -17.48 7.33 1.22
CA ILE A 247 -18.51 7.27 0.18
C ILE A 247 -19.66 6.37 0.60
N ASP A 248 -19.40 5.21 1.21
CA ASP A 248 -20.45 4.30 1.68
C ASP A 248 -21.36 5.01 2.71
N TYR A 249 -20.79 5.75 3.65
CA TYR A 249 -21.58 6.59 4.56
C TYR A 249 -22.44 7.60 3.80
N CYS A 250 -21.86 8.29 2.81
CA CYS A 250 -22.57 9.28 2.02
C CYS A 250 -23.74 8.67 1.22
N LEU A 251 -23.58 7.47 0.70
CA LEU A 251 -24.64 6.74 -0.02
C LEU A 251 -25.78 6.32 0.92
N GLU A 252 -25.43 5.74 2.08
CA GLU A 252 -26.41 5.28 3.08
C GLU A 252 -27.24 6.43 3.66
N ASN A 253 -26.69 7.63 3.69
CA ASN A 253 -27.36 8.82 4.21
C ASN A 253 -27.90 9.77 3.11
N ASN A 254 -27.98 9.30 1.86
CA ASN A 254 -28.49 10.06 0.70
C ASN A 254 -27.74 11.39 0.45
N ILE A 255 -26.47 11.50 0.87
CA ILE A 255 -25.59 12.63 0.56
C ILE A 255 -25.04 12.46 -0.84
N PHE A 256 -24.69 11.23 -1.22
CA PHE A 256 -24.28 10.83 -2.58
C PHE A 256 -25.36 9.96 -3.23
N GLU A 257 -25.37 9.98 -4.57
CA GLU A 257 -26.26 9.19 -5.40
C GLU A 257 -25.50 8.60 -6.58
N LYS A 258 -25.60 7.28 -6.78
CA LYS A 258 -24.93 6.59 -7.90
C LYS A 258 -25.46 7.07 -9.24
N GLY A 259 -24.54 7.38 -10.16
CA GLY A 259 -24.87 7.87 -11.50
C GLY A 259 -25.24 9.36 -11.57
N LYS A 260 -25.15 10.07 -10.46
CA LYS A 260 -25.32 11.53 -10.44
C LYS A 260 -24.09 12.21 -11.03
N GLU A 261 -24.30 13.17 -11.92
CA GLU A 261 -23.22 13.89 -12.61
C GLU A 261 -22.31 14.67 -11.65
N LYS A 262 -22.87 15.25 -10.59
CA LYS A 262 -22.13 15.99 -9.57
C LYS A 262 -22.61 15.60 -8.18
N GLN A 263 -21.73 15.06 -7.37
CA GLN A 263 -22.00 14.74 -5.96
C GLN A 263 -21.99 16.00 -5.08
N ALA A 264 -22.39 15.85 -3.82
CA ALA A 264 -22.40 16.95 -2.86
C ALA A 264 -21.02 17.64 -2.72
N PHE A 265 -19.97 16.86 -2.82
CA PHE A 265 -18.56 17.29 -2.86
C PHE A 265 -17.71 16.21 -3.54
N PRO A 266 -16.56 16.55 -4.18
CA PRO A 266 -15.62 15.58 -4.72
C PRO A 266 -14.82 14.89 -3.62
N MET A 267 -14.31 13.69 -3.94
CA MET A 267 -13.29 12.99 -3.14
C MET A 267 -12.12 12.59 -4.01
N ILE A 268 -10.90 12.72 -3.46
CA ILE A 268 -9.64 12.30 -4.10
C ILE A 268 -8.93 11.33 -3.17
N SER A 269 -8.41 10.24 -3.72
CA SER A 269 -7.70 9.19 -2.97
C SER A 269 -6.33 8.82 -3.57
N VAL A 270 -5.72 7.77 -3.07
CA VAL A 270 -4.48 7.16 -3.57
C VAL A 270 -4.66 5.64 -3.59
N ASP A 271 -4.04 4.95 -4.48
CA ASP A 271 -3.73 3.54 -4.73
C ASP A 271 -4.12 3.12 -6.16
N GLY A 272 -5.23 3.58 -6.70
CA GLY A 272 -5.72 3.15 -8.01
C GLY A 272 -6.26 1.72 -7.99
N THR A 273 -6.93 1.32 -6.91
CA THR A 273 -7.53 -0.02 -6.78
C THR A 273 -8.65 -0.23 -7.78
N LYS A 274 -8.92 -1.48 -8.15
CA LYS A 274 -10.01 -1.82 -9.09
C LYS A 274 -11.35 -1.28 -8.62
N THR A 275 -11.62 -1.33 -7.31
CA THR A 275 -12.86 -0.82 -6.72
C THR A 275 -12.94 0.70 -6.82
N ALA A 276 -11.87 1.42 -6.50
CA ALA A 276 -11.84 2.88 -6.65
C ALA A 276 -12.03 3.31 -8.11
N LEU A 277 -11.40 2.62 -9.06
CA LEU A 277 -11.61 2.88 -10.49
C LEU A 277 -13.06 2.63 -10.93
N GLN A 278 -13.76 1.69 -10.31
CA GLN A 278 -15.20 1.49 -10.56
C GLN A 278 -16.03 2.64 -9.95
N TYR A 279 -15.68 3.10 -8.75
CA TYR A 279 -16.37 4.24 -8.13
C TYR A 279 -16.17 5.56 -8.89
N ILE A 280 -15.03 5.74 -9.57
CA ILE A 280 -14.83 6.86 -10.51
C ILE A 280 -15.82 6.74 -11.69
N LYS A 281 -15.95 5.56 -12.30
CA LYS A 281 -16.91 5.33 -13.40
C LYS A 281 -18.37 5.53 -12.97
N ASP A 282 -18.68 5.20 -11.72
CA ASP A 282 -20.01 5.38 -11.14
C ASP A 282 -20.28 6.84 -10.69
N GLY A 283 -19.32 7.75 -10.86
CA GLY A 283 -19.42 9.18 -10.48
C GLY A 283 -19.38 9.42 -8.97
N LEU A 284 -18.90 8.46 -8.17
CA LEU A 284 -18.86 8.52 -6.72
C LEU A 284 -17.51 9.02 -6.18
N LEU A 285 -16.41 8.66 -6.83
CA LEU A 285 -15.06 9.13 -6.53
C LEU A 285 -14.58 10.01 -7.68
N TYR A 286 -14.02 11.18 -7.38
CA TYR A 286 -13.53 12.09 -8.42
C TYR A 286 -12.26 11.59 -9.08
N ALA A 287 -11.27 11.21 -8.26
CA ALA A 287 -9.99 10.72 -8.75
C ALA A 287 -9.27 9.85 -7.70
N THR A 288 -8.40 8.98 -8.18
CA THR A 288 -7.38 8.29 -7.35
C THR A 288 -6.01 8.44 -7.98
N VAL A 289 -4.99 8.72 -7.18
CA VAL A 289 -3.60 8.73 -7.61
C VAL A 289 -3.10 7.29 -7.59
N LYS A 290 -2.48 6.84 -8.68
CA LYS A 290 -1.96 5.48 -8.73
C LYS A 290 -0.72 5.37 -7.85
N ASN A 291 -0.71 4.36 -7.00
CA ASN A 291 0.44 3.95 -6.20
C ASN A 291 1.24 2.92 -7.03
N ASP A 292 2.46 3.30 -7.46
CA ASP A 292 3.33 2.51 -8.36
C ASP A 292 4.59 2.03 -7.65
#